data_494f112c4e46e7b47017ec0f839410ff
#
_entry.id   494f112c4e46e7b47017ec0f839410ff
#
_cell.length_a   1.000
_cell.length_b   1.000
_cell.length_c   1.000
_cell.angle_alpha   90.00
_cell.angle_beta   90.00
_cell.angle_gamma   90.00
#
_symmetry.space_group_name_H-M   'P 1'
#
loop_
_entity.id
_entity.type
_entity.pdbx_description
1 polymer ?
#
loop_
_entity_poly.entity_id
_entity_poly.type
_entity_poly.pdbx_seq_one_letter_code
_entity_poly.pdbx_strand_id
1 'polypeptide(L)'
;MFKAIKDEKIIAVNESGEFPCMIYDSVEEDTEHTLSDYVHCNGEFVLTTSDPAIAQYKEMKRSERDAMIEKYEWRLSRYERQKAINIETTDTEETYLKLCQYIQDLRDITKKDKWWQLELKEFTE
;
A
#
# COMPACT_ATOMS: atom_id res chain seq x y z
N MET A 1 -6.46 -8.59 -24.72
CA MET A 1 -6.46 -7.24 -24.13
C MET A 1 -5.81 -6.26 -25.11
N PHE A 2 -6.28 -5.04 -25.13
CA PHE A 2 -5.81 -3.99 -26.03
C PHE A 2 -5.29 -2.79 -25.24
N LYS A 3 -4.28 -2.11 -25.80
CA LYS A 3 -3.64 -0.94 -25.20
C LYS A 3 -3.75 0.24 -26.15
N ALA A 4 -4.24 1.38 -25.68
CA ALA A 4 -4.17 2.64 -26.40
C ALA A 4 -2.86 3.34 -26.06
N ILE A 5 -2.09 3.73 -27.09
CA ILE A 5 -0.75 4.28 -26.95
C ILE A 5 -0.72 5.71 -27.46
N LYS A 6 -0.11 6.61 -26.69
CA LYS A 6 0.15 8.00 -27.04
C LYS A 6 1.51 8.40 -26.51
N ASP A 7 2.33 9.01 -27.37
CA ASP A 7 3.68 9.45 -27.02
C ASP A 7 4.54 8.33 -26.42
N GLU A 8 4.41 7.12 -26.98
CA GLU A 8 5.11 5.89 -26.53
C GLU A 8 4.68 5.37 -25.15
N LYS A 9 3.60 5.92 -24.59
CA LYS A 9 3.06 5.51 -23.28
C LYS A 9 1.71 4.84 -23.45
N ILE A 10 1.44 3.87 -22.59
CA ILE A 10 0.13 3.21 -22.53
C ILE A 10 -0.79 4.11 -21.70
N ILE A 11 -1.79 4.73 -22.34
CA ILE A 11 -2.72 5.65 -21.68
C ILE A 11 -4.04 5.02 -21.27
N ALA A 12 -4.36 3.85 -21.81
CA ALA A 12 -5.55 3.09 -21.43
C ALA A 12 -5.41 1.62 -21.83
N VAL A 13 -6.13 0.75 -21.17
CA VAL A 13 -6.20 -0.69 -21.45
C VAL A 13 -7.64 -1.17 -21.32
N ASN A 14 -8.07 -2.06 -22.20
CA ASN A 14 -9.37 -2.74 -22.13
C ASN A 14 -9.35 -4.06 -22.91
N GLU A 15 -10.47 -4.77 -22.90
CA GLU A 15 -10.63 -6.03 -23.63
C GLU A 15 -11.27 -5.87 -25.01
N SER A 16 -11.94 -4.76 -25.27
CA SER A 16 -12.66 -4.53 -26.52
C SER A 16 -11.82 -3.92 -27.64
N GLY A 17 -10.76 -3.21 -27.30
CA GLY A 17 -9.94 -2.45 -28.26
C GLY A 17 -10.57 -1.12 -28.68
N GLU A 18 -11.70 -0.75 -28.12
CA GLU A 18 -12.39 0.51 -28.40
C GLU A 18 -12.11 1.52 -27.29
N PHE A 19 -11.63 2.71 -27.67
CA PHE A 19 -11.28 3.79 -26.75
C PHE A 19 -11.98 5.09 -27.15
N PRO A 20 -13.31 5.18 -26.98
CA PRO A 20 -14.06 6.37 -27.30
C PRO A 20 -13.69 7.53 -26.38
N CYS A 21 -13.84 8.75 -26.87
CA CYS A 21 -13.56 9.98 -26.12
C CYS A 21 -12.08 10.15 -25.69
N MET A 22 -11.15 9.44 -26.34
CA MET A 22 -9.72 9.52 -26.05
C MET A 22 -8.94 9.85 -27.31
N ILE A 23 -7.86 10.62 -27.15
CA ILE A 23 -6.88 10.90 -28.22
C ILE A 23 -5.70 9.97 -28.02
N TYR A 24 -5.42 9.11 -29.00
CA TYR A 24 -4.31 8.17 -28.97
C TYR A 24 -3.68 8.04 -30.35
N ASP A 25 -2.43 7.56 -30.38
CA ASP A 25 -1.68 7.38 -31.63
C ASP A 25 -1.94 6.01 -32.27
N SER A 26 -2.03 4.98 -31.46
CA SER A 26 -2.24 3.59 -31.90
C SER A 26 -2.91 2.71 -30.84
N VAL A 27 -3.39 1.55 -31.27
CA VAL A 27 -3.90 0.50 -30.39
C VAL A 27 -3.12 -0.78 -30.68
N GLU A 28 -2.59 -1.41 -29.64
CA GLU A 28 -1.88 -2.68 -29.74
C GLU A 28 -2.67 -3.78 -29.01
N GLU A 29 -2.66 -4.97 -29.57
CA GLU A 29 -3.18 -6.17 -28.91
C GLU A 29 -2.07 -6.82 -28.06
N ASP A 30 -2.39 -7.14 -26.80
CA ASP A 30 -1.51 -7.86 -25.90
C ASP A 30 -2.14 -9.21 -25.57
N THR A 31 -1.51 -10.28 -26.02
CA THR A 31 -1.95 -11.66 -25.78
C THR A 31 -1.21 -12.33 -24.62
N GLU A 32 -0.14 -11.70 -24.09
CA GLU A 32 0.71 -12.25 -23.01
C GLU A 32 0.26 -11.79 -21.63
N HIS A 33 -0.43 -10.65 -21.53
CA HIS A 33 -0.85 -10.03 -20.28
C HIS A 33 -2.37 -9.86 -20.22
N THR A 34 -2.88 -9.72 -18.99
CA THR A 34 -4.29 -9.41 -18.71
C THR A 34 -4.41 -8.01 -18.11
N LEU A 35 -5.63 -7.51 -17.94
CA LEU A 35 -5.87 -6.19 -17.33
C LEU A 35 -5.28 -6.11 -15.91
N SER A 36 -5.27 -7.22 -15.17
CA SER A 36 -4.74 -7.28 -13.82
C SER A 36 -3.21 -7.14 -13.75
N ASP A 37 -2.51 -7.35 -14.87
CA ASP A 37 -1.05 -7.19 -14.95
C ASP A 37 -0.61 -5.73 -15.08
N TYR A 38 -1.56 -4.81 -15.28
CA TYR A 38 -1.29 -3.38 -15.44
C TYR A 38 -1.86 -2.58 -14.28
N VAL A 39 -1.17 -1.50 -13.95
CA VAL A 39 -1.61 -0.53 -12.94
C VAL A 39 -1.36 0.88 -13.47
N HIS A 40 -2.27 1.80 -13.15
CA HIS A 40 -2.12 3.22 -13.51
C HIS A 40 -1.09 3.89 -12.61
N CYS A 41 -0.09 4.50 -13.21
CA CYS A 41 1.01 5.14 -12.50
C CYS A 41 1.47 6.38 -13.27
N ASN A 42 1.40 7.57 -12.65
CA ASN A 42 1.85 8.84 -13.22
C ASN A 42 1.28 9.14 -14.64
N GLY A 43 -0.02 8.87 -14.83
CA GLY A 43 -0.70 9.18 -16.09
C GLY A 43 -0.58 8.10 -17.18
N GLU A 44 0.07 6.99 -16.90
CA GLU A 44 0.21 5.86 -17.81
C GLU A 44 -0.06 4.52 -17.12
N PHE A 45 -0.31 3.49 -17.92
CA PHE A 45 -0.44 2.12 -17.42
C PHE A 45 0.89 1.40 -17.58
N VAL A 46 1.38 0.79 -16.50
CA VAL A 46 2.64 0.04 -16.46
C VAL A 46 2.40 -1.34 -15.88
N LEU A 47 3.28 -2.29 -16.19
CA LEU A 47 3.22 -3.62 -15.59
C LEU A 47 3.39 -3.53 -14.07
N THR A 48 2.64 -4.35 -13.33
CA THR A 48 2.71 -4.42 -11.86
C THR A 48 4.08 -4.85 -11.34
N THR A 49 4.89 -5.48 -12.19
CA THR A 49 6.26 -5.90 -11.88
C THR A 49 7.31 -4.86 -12.27
N SER A 50 6.90 -3.73 -12.87
CA SER A 50 7.81 -2.66 -13.27
C SER A 50 8.29 -1.83 -12.08
N ASP A 51 9.46 -1.20 -12.20
CA ASP A 51 10.01 -0.35 -11.15
C ASP A 51 9.07 0.82 -10.74
N PRO A 52 8.42 1.55 -11.69
CA PRO A 52 7.46 2.58 -11.31
C PRO A 52 6.27 2.05 -10.51
N ALA A 53 5.73 0.88 -10.87
CA ALA A 53 4.62 0.25 -10.15
C ALA A 53 5.03 -0.17 -8.75
N ILE A 54 6.20 -0.80 -8.62
CA ILE A 54 6.74 -1.21 -7.32
C ILE A 54 6.97 0.00 -6.41
N ALA A 55 7.51 1.09 -6.94
CA ALA A 55 7.71 2.33 -6.18
C ALA A 55 6.38 2.88 -5.65
N GLN A 56 5.33 2.86 -6.47
CA GLN A 56 3.98 3.29 -6.08
C GLN A 56 3.42 2.39 -4.97
N TYR A 57 3.53 1.08 -5.08
CA TYR A 57 3.08 0.13 -4.06
C TYR A 57 3.82 0.32 -2.74
N LYS A 58 5.13 0.55 -2.79
CA LYS A 58 5.92 0.83 -1.59
C LYS A 58 5.43 2.09 -0.86
N GLU A 59 5.17 3.16 -1.60
CA GLU A 59 4.66 4.41 -1.02
C GLU A 59 3.27 4.22 -0.40
N MET A 60 2.37 3.54 -1.10
CA MET A 60 1.04 3.21 -0.59
C MET A 60 1.12 2.39 0.68
N LYS A 61 2.00 1.39 0.72
CA LYS A 61 2.18 0.53 1.90
C LYS A 61 2.76 1.31 3.08
N ARG A 62 3.70 2.22 2.85
CA ARG A 62 4.24 3.10 3.92
C ARG A 62 3.14 3.99 4.50
N SER A 63 2.28 4.58 3.66
CA SER A 63 1.17 5.41 4.12
C SER A 63 0.16 4.61 4.94
N GLU A 64 -0.17 3.41 4.51
CA GLU A 64 -1.05 2.49 5.23
C GLU A 64 -0.46 2.11 6.59
N ARG A 65 0.82 1.75 6.61
CA ARG A 65 1.56 1.44 7.84
C ARG A 65 1.55 2.61 8.82
N ASP A 66 1.87 3.82 8.35
CA ASP A 66 1.95 5.01 9.19
C ASP A 66 0.58 5.35 9.78
N ALA A 67 -0.50 5.18 9.02
CA ALA A 67 -1.87 5.35 9.52
C ALA A 67 -2.21 4.33 10.62
N MET A 68 -1.77 3.09 10.48
CA MET A 68 -1.98 2.06 11.50
C MET A 68 -1.16 2.33 12.76
N ILE A 69 0.07 2.80 12.64
CA ILE A 69 0.88 3.21 13.79
C ILE A 69 0.18 4.34 14.53
N GLU A 70 -0.25 5.38 13.84
CA GLU A 70 -0.96 6.52 14.43
C GLU A 70 -2.24 6.10 15.16
N LYS A 71 -2.97 5.15 14.60
CA LYS A 71 -4.21 4.61 15.17
C LYS A 71 -4.01 4.02 16.57
N TYR A 72 -2.85 3.43 16.85
CA TYR A 72 -2.59 2.72 18.11
C TYR A 72 -1.60 3.43 19.04
N GLU A 73 -0.79 4.34 18.54
CA GLU A 73 0.28 4.98 19.32
C GLU A 73 -0.25 5.79 20.51
N TRP A 74 -1.44 6.39 20.38
CA TRP A 74 -2.06 7.12 21.47
C TRP A 74 -2.34 6.24 22.71
N ARG A 75 -2.60 4.94 22.51
CA ARG A 75 -2.81 3.99 23.64
C ARG A 75 -1.53 3.82 24.46
N LEU A 76 -0.37 3.78 23.78
CA LEU A 76 0.92 3.72 24.45
C LEU A 76 1.16 4.99 25.29
N SER A 77 0.91 6.15 24.71
CA SER A 77 1.06 7.43 25.39
C SER A 77 0.12 7.53 26.60
N ARG A 78 -1.11 7.07 26.48
CA ARG A 78 -2.07 7.02 27.60
C ARG A 78 -1.54 6.16 28.73
N TYR A 79 -1.09 4.96 28.43
CA TYR A 79 -0.54 4.02 29.43
C TYR A 79 0.63 4.65 30.18
N GLU A 80 1.60 5.20 29.44
CA GLU A 80 2.79 5.84 30.01
C GLU A 80 2.45 7.02 30.92
N ARG A 81 1.49 7.86 30.53
CA ARG A 81 1.03 9.00 31.34
C ARG A 81 0.32 8.55 32.60
N GLN A 82 -0.54 7.54 32.51
CA GLN A 82 -1.24 6.99 33.68
C GLN A 82 -0.26 6.39 34.68
N LYS A 83 0.76 5.68 34.20
CA LYS A 83 1.85 5.17 35.05
C LYS A 83 2.63 6.29 35.73
N ALA A 84 2.96 7.36 35.01
CA ALA A 84 3.74 8.47 35.50
C ALA A 84 3.09 9.21 36.67
N ILE A 85 1.74 9.28 36.67
CA ILE A 85 0.98 9.94 37.74
C ILE A 85 0.37 8.95 38.76
N ASN A 86 0.79 7.69 38.71
CA ASN A 86 0.39 6.62 39.66
C ASN A 86 -1.11 6.38 39.76
N ILE A 87 -1.83 6.46 38.64
CA ILE A 87 -3.24 6.06 38.56
C ILE A 87 -3.37 4.70 37.89
N GLU A 88 -4.54 4.06 38.07
CA GLU A 88 -4.82 2.80 37.40
C GLU A 88 -4.82 2.98 35.89
N THR A 89 -4.09 2.09 35.16
CA THR A 89 -4.01 2.14 33.72
C THR A 89 -5.23 1.48 33.07
N THR A 90 -5.69 2.07 31.94
CA THR A 90 -6.81 1.50 31.17
C THR A 90 -6.42 0.18 30.52
N ASP A 91 -5.20 0.08 30.00
CA ASP A 91 -4.65 -1.16 29.46
C ASP A 91 -3.77 -1.85 30.50
N THR A 92 -3.70 -3.18 30.44
CA THR A 92 -2.78 -3.97 31.27
C THR A 92 -1.35 -3.83 30.75
N GLU A 93 -0.37 -4.13 31.60
CA GLU A 93 1.03 -4.17 31.20
C GLU A 93 1.25 -5.16 30.04
N GLU A 94 0.60 -6.32 30.08
CA GLU A 94 0.68 -7.32 29.02
C GLU A 94 0.17 -6.77 27.69
N THR A 95 -0.98 -6.09 27.67
CA THR A 95 -1.54 -5.44 26.48
C THR A 95 -0.62 -4.36 25.97
N TYR A 96 -0.06 -3.54 26.87
CA TYR A 96 0.90 -2.50 26.53
C TYR A 96 2.13 -3.09 25.83
N LEU A 97 2.71 -4.15 26.36
CA LEU A 97 3.90 -4.79 25.76
C LEU A 97 3.59 -5.42 24.40
N LYS A 98 2.42 -6.04 24.25
CA LYS A 98 1.98 -6.58 22.95
C LYS A 98 1.80 -5.48 21.91
N LEU A 99 1.26 -4.33 22.33
CA LEU A 99 1.05 -3.19 21.45
C LEU A 99 2.38 -2.54 21.04
N CYS A 100 3.35 -2.46 21.96
CA CYS A 100 4.71 -2.02 21.64
C CYS A 100 5.35 -2.91 20.57
N GLN A 101 5.23 -4.22 20.72
CA GLN A 101 5.76 -5.18 19.75
C GLN A 101 5.05 -5.07 18.40
N TYR A 102 3.73 -4.91 18.39
CA TYR A 102 2.95 -4.72 17.18
C TYR A 102 3.40 -3.48 16.38
N ILE A 103 3.58 -2.35 17.07
CA ILE A 103 4.05 -1.11 16.42
C ILE A 103 5.50 -1.27 15.92
N GLN A 104 6.36 -1.94 16.67
CA GLN A 104 7.72 -2.21 16.23
C GLN A 104 7.74 -3.11 14.98
N ASP A 105 6.88 -4.11 14.92
CA ASP A 105 6.76 -4.99 13.75
C ASP A 105 6.28 -4.20 12.52
N LEU A 106 5.37 -3.24 12.68
CA LEU A 106 4.96 -2.35 11.61
C LEU A 106 6.12 -1.47 11.11
N ARG A 107 6.92 -0.93 12.03
CA ARG A 107 8.10 -0.13 11.67
C ARG A 107 9.14 -0.94 10.92
N ASP A 108 9.30 -2.20 11.28
CA ASP A 108 10.29 -3.11 10.70
C ASP A 108 9.83 -3.81 9.41
N ILE A 109 8.58 -3.58 8.98
CA ILE A 109 8.02 -4.26 7.80
C ILE A 109 8.86 -4.05 6.54
N THR A 110 9.48 -2.88 6.39
CA THR A 110 10.32 -2.53 5.24
C THR A 110 11.62 -3.35 5.16
N LYS A 111 11.97 -4.09 6.22
CA LYS A 111 13.11 -4.99 6.24
C LYS A 111 12.81 -6.37 5.67
N LYS A 112 11.52 -6.68 5.47
CA LYS A 112 11.09 -7.98 4.91
C LYS A 112 11.16 -7.95 3.40
N ASP A 113 11.43 -9.12 2.78
CA ASP A 113 11.42 -9.27 1.34
C ASP A 113 10.01 -9.04 0.79
N LYS A 114 9.92 -8.31 -0.34
CA LYS A 114 8.65 -7.97 -1.01
C LYS A 114 7.58 -7.43 -0.04
N TRP A 115 8.00 -6.60 0.90
CA TRP A 115 7.16 -6.06 1.97
C TRP A 115 5.95 -5.27 1.47
N TRP A 116 6.02 -4.68 0.27
CA TRP A 116 4.89 -3.95 -0.34
C TRP A 116 3.74 -4.84 -0.79
N GLN A 117 3.95 -6.17 -0.81
CA GLN A 117 2.93 -7.17 -1.14
C GLN A 117 2.29 -7.78 0.11
N LEU A 118 2.84 -7.51 1.29
CA LEU A 118 2.35 -8.06 2.55
C LEU A 118 1.08 -7.32 3.01
N GLU A 119 0.15 -8.08 3.58
CA GLU A 119 -1.03 -7.52 4.21
C GLU A 119 -0.70 -7.01 5.61
N LEU A 120 -1.13 -5.78 5.93
CA LEU A 120 -1.02 -5.23 7.27
C LEU A 120 -2.25 -5.64 8.09
N LYS A 121 -2.01 -6.31 9.22
CA LYS A 121 -3.08 -6.82 10.10
C LYS A 121 -3.37 -5.83 11.21
N GLU A 122 -4.65 -5.77 11.62
CA GLU A 122 -5.08 -5.03 12.79
C GLU A 122 -4.51 -5.66 14.06
N PHE A 123 -4.32 -4.83 15.10
CA PHE A 123 -3.89 -5.32 16.41
C PHE A 123 -4.99 -6.14 17.06
N THR A 124 -4.62 -7.30 17.62
CA THR A 124 -5.51 -8.17 18.37
C THR A 124 -4.95 -8.43 19.77
N GLU A 125 -5.75 -8.24 20.77
CA GLU A 125 -5.37 -8.45 22.19
C GLU A 125 -5.27 -9.92 22.56
#